data_1665c6a02597f8f6fb1783cc674ef1e6
#
_entry.id   1665c6a02597f8f6fb1783cc674ef1e6
#
_cell.length_a   1.000
_cell.length_b   1.000
_cell.length_c   1.000
_cell.angle_alpha   90.00
_cell.angle_beta   90.00
_cell.angle_gamma   90.00
#
_symmetry.space_group_name_H-M   'P 1'
#
loop_
_entity.id
_entity.type
_entity.pdbx_description
1 polymer ?
#
loop_
_entity_poly.entity_id
_entity_poly.type
_entity_poly.pdbx_seq_one_letter_code
_entity_poly.pdbx_strand_id
1 'polypeptide(L)'
;PIEAALGFEATPGNVATGAQIESGDTDWQQANPNLGTHIGIPNMTTMDFFLNGSYDLNDEMELYSFGGFTNRVGKSYALYRAPYWPGLHDNYYLLHDSTETYVGFQPTFETEITDNSLTAGLRGTMMGWQFDVSGSSGRNTVDYAVNNSLNMDVLDTLGADSPTEFNPGGYEFGHTVFNADAANTFGKLSLGLGAEYRLDNFVAIAGEWASWYGGGVQSFPGIQPQNAVDESRSNIGFYGDAEFDLTDDLLVGAAARLESYSDFGTSVTWKASGRYKMLDDNLSVRGSVSTGFRAPSLHQMYMSNIQTLLSGSTISNQGTYNNQSDVVASLGVETLKEENSFNMTFGLAFKPMKGLYTSFDYYDISVDDRIVYSSSIASSDSSTQVYEILTAA
;
A
#
# COMPACT_ATOMS: atom_id res chain seq x y z
N PRO A 1 26.16 -21.72 -9.06
CA PRO A 1 25.21 -21.68 -7.97
C PRO A 1 24.49 -20.34 -7.83
N ILE A 2 25.19 -19.20 -7.86
CA ILE A 2 24.57 -17.85 -7.85
C ILE A 2 23.77 -17.63 -9.15
N GLU A 3 24.25 -18.06 -10.27
CA GLU A 3 23.63 -17.97 -11.58
C GLU A 3 22.32 -18.78 -11.66
N ALA A 4 22.31 -20.00 -11.13
CA ALA A 4 21.11 -20.82 -11.05
C ALA A 4 20.05 -20.18 -10.15
N ALA A 5 20.47 -19.53 -9.07
CA ALA A 5 19.59 -18.83 -8.14
C ALA A 5 18.98 -17.54 -8.74
N LEU A 6 19.69 -16.89 -9.65
CA LEU A 6 19.22 -15.67 -10.34
C LEU A 6 18.51 -15.97 -11.67
N GLY A 7 18.45 -17.24 -12.11
CA GLY A 7 17.81 -17.63 -13.36
C GLY A 7 18.57 -17.25 -14.62
N PHE A 8 19.87 -16.96 -14.52
CA PHE A 8 20.75 -16.68 -15.65
C PHE A 8 21.53 -17.91 -16.06
N GLU A 9 21.75 -18.07 -17.36
CA GLU A 9 22.82 -18.94 -17.85
C GLU A 9 24.18 -18.26 -17.68
N ALA A 10 25.14 -18.97 -17.12
CA ALA A 10 26.49 -18.51 -16.95
C ALA A 10 27.17 -18.32 -18.32
N THR A 11 27.15 -17.11 -18.81
CA THR A 11 27.98 -16.73 -19.97
C THR A 11 28.96 -15.62 -19.56
N PRO A 12 30.20 -15.62 -20.09
CA PRO A 12 31.11 -14.51 -19.90
C PRO A 12 30.42 -13.19 -20.28
N GLY A 13 30.24 -12.29 -19.29
CA GLY A 13 29.51 -11.04 -19.47
C GLY A 13 28.13 -10.97 -18.85
N ASN A 14 27.54 -12.08 -18.39
CA ASN A 14 26.24 -12.08 -17.67
C ASN A 14 26.38 -12.16 -16.15
N VAL A 15 27.51 -12.62 -15.65
CA VAL A 15 27.81 -12.68 -14.22
C VAL A 15 28.74 -11.54 -13.90
N ALA A 16 28.25 -10.59 -13.15
CA ALA A 16 28.99 -9.41 -12.80
C ALA A 16 29.51 -8.77 -14.10
N THR A 17 30.65 -8.66 -14.49
CA THR A 17 31.13 -8.20 -15.80
C THR A 17 32.14 -9.20 -16.37
N GLY A 18 32.36 -9.21 -17.66
CA GLY A 18 33.39 -10.04 -18.27
C GLY A 18 34.76 -9.86 -17.60
N ALA A 19 35.09 -8.65 -17.14
CA ALA A 19 36.30 -8.32 -16.39
C ALA A 19 36.40 -9.08 -15.05
N GLN A 20 35.29 -9.40 -14.41
CA GLN A 20 35.26 -10.15 -13.13
C GLN A 20 35.57 -11.61 -13.34
N ILE A 21 35.07 -12.22 -14.41
CA ILE A 21 35.41 -13.61 -14.76
C ILE A 21 36.90 -13.69 -15.15
N GLU A 22 37.42 -12.71 -15.88
CA GLU A 22 38.82 -12.62 -16.24
C GLU A 22 39.75 -12.37 -15.04
N SER A 23 39.24 -11.77 -13.94
CA SER A 23 39.99 -11.52 -12.71
C SER A 23 39.98 -12.67 -11.70
N GLY A 24 39.34 -13.80 -11.99
CA GLY A 24 39.32 -14.96 -11.11
C GLY A 24 38.14 -15.05 -10.18
N ASP A 25 37.05 -14.35 -10.45
CA ASP A 25 35.80 -14.40 -9.63
C ASP A 25 35.22 -15.79 -9.53
N THR A 26 35.41 -16.61 -10.57
CA THR A 26 35.06 -18.02 -10.56
C THR A 26 35.82 -18.80 -9.49
N ASP A 27 37.08 -18.44 -9.23
CA ASP A 27 37.91 -19.06 -8.18
C ASP A 27 37.39 -18.68 -6.80
N TRP A 28 36.95 -17.41 -6.61
CA TRP A 28 36.31 -16.98 -5.37
C TRP A 28 35.01 -17.71 -5.11
N GLN A 29 34.12 -17.83 -6.12
CA GLN A 29 32.86 -18.53 -6.01
C GLN A 29 33.05 -20.01 -5.68
N GLN A 30 34.07 -20.66 -6.29
CA GLN A 30 34.40 -22.05 -5.99
C GLN A 30 34.95 -22.23 -4.58
N ALA A 31 35.76 -21.28 -4.11
CA ALA A 31 36.32 -21.29 -2.76
C ALA A 31 35.26 -20.98 -1.69
N ASN A 32 34.16 -20.28 -2.05
CA ASN A 32 33.13 -19.83 -1.14
C ASN A 32 31.72 -20.28 -1.57
N PRO A 33 31.46 -21.59 -1.74
CA PRO A 33 30.24 -22.11 -2.33
C PRO A 33 28.97 -21.85 -1.51
N ASN A 34 29.12 -21.52 -0.24
CA ASN A 34 28.01 -21.23 0.68
C ASN A 34 27.72 -19.73 0.85
N LEU A 35 28.54 -18.88 0.25
CA LEU A 35 28.33 -17.43 0.25
C LEU A 35 27.55 -17.03 -0.99
N GLY A 36 26.72 -15.99 -0.85
CA GLY A 36 25.91 -15.46 -1.93
C GLY A 36 24.59 -14.93 -1.46
N THR A 37 23.74 -14.58 -2.41
CA THR A 37 22.42 -14.00 -2.12
C THR A 37 21.49 -15.05 -1.52
N HIS A 38 20.97 -14.77 -0.33
CA HIS A 38 19.87 -15.54 0.23
C HIS A 38 18.58 -15.18 -0.48
N ILE A 39 17.85 -16.20 -0.96
CA ILE A 39 16.58 -16.05 -1.64
C ILE A 39 15.51 -16.74 -0.82
N GLY A 40 14.35 -16.10 -0.70
CA GLY A 40 13.22 -16.69 0.00
C GLY A 40 12.35 -15.67 0.72
N ILE A 41 11.46 -16.17 1.56
CA ILE A 41 10.58 -15.36 2.40
C ILE A 41 11.41 -14.75 3.55
N PRO A 42 11.07 -13.53 3.99
CA PRO A 42 11.67 -12.93 5.19
C PRO A 42 11.55 -13.85 6.40
N ASN A 43 12.56 -13.84 7.25
CA ASN A 43 12.39 -14.36 8.61
C ASN A 43 11.48 -13.40 9.37
N MET A 44 10.33 -13.87 9.84
CA MET A 44 9.32 -13.02 10.42
C MET A 44 8.85 -13.54 11.77
N THR A 45 8.73 -12.63 12.72
CA THR A 45 8.09 -12.86 14.03
C THR A 45 6.87 -11.97 14.13
N THR A 46 5.74 -12.56 14.51
CA THR A 46 4.48 -11.82 14.67
C THR A 46 3.95 -12.01 16.08
N MET A 47 3.45 -10.93 16.65
CA MET A 47 2.71 -10.93 17.91
C MET A 47 1.36 -10.26 17.67
N ASP A 48 0.28 -10.96 17.99
CA ASP A 48 -1.09 -10.49 17.81
C ASP A 48 -1.84 -10.50 19.13
N PHE A 49 -2.62 -9.45 19.35
CA PHE A 49 -3.57 -9.37 20.45
C PHE A 49 -4.89 -8.81 19.92
N PHE A 50 -6.00 -9.45 20.26
CA PHE A 50 -7.34 -9.00 19.89
C PHE A 50 -8.28 -9.09 21.08
N LEU A 51 -9.08 -8.04 21.28
CA LEU A 51 -10.13 -7.97 22.29
C LEU A 51 -11.46 -7.63 21.64
N ASN A 52 -12.51 -8.31 22.07
CA ASN A 52 -13.89 -8.03 21.68
C ASN A 52 -14.78 -8.19 22.92
N GLY A 53 -15.66 -7.23 23.16
CA GLY A 53 -16.57 -7.25 24.28
C GLY A 53 -17.81 -6.41 24.03
N SER A 54 -18.88 -6.79 24.70
CA SER A 54 -20.13 -6.03 24.72
C SER A 54 -20.75 -6.04 26.12
N TYR A 55 -21.59 -5.04 26.36
CA TYR A 55 -22.29 -4.86 27.60
C TYR A 55 -23.73 -4.35 27.34
N ASP A 56 -24.73 -5.14 27.73
CA ASP A 56 -26.13 -4.77 27.62
C ASP A 56 -26.46 -3.68 28.65
N LEU A 57 -26.80 -2.49 28.19
CA LEU A 57 -27.28 -1.41 29.06
C LEU A 57 -28.73 -1.67 29.55
N ASN A 58 -29.51 -2.25 28.66
CA ASN A 58 -30.89 -2.72 28.91
C ASN A 58 -31.30 -3.68 27.78
N ASP A 59 -32.55 -4.11 27.73
CA ASP A 59 -33.06 -5.06 26.74
C ASP A 59 -33.04 -4.53 25.29
N GLU A 60 -32.85 -3.22 25.10
CA GLU A 60 -32.89 -2.56 23.79
C GLU A 60 -31.57 -1.96 23.36
N MET A 61 -30.58 -1.80 24.26
CA MET A 61 -29.31 -1.09 23.98
C MET A 61 -28.09 -1.83 24.49
N GLU A 62 -27.09 -1.92 23.65
CA GLU A 62 -25.78 -2.57 23.89
C GLU A 62 -24.63 -1.62 23.60
N LEU A 63 -23.71 -1.50 24.55
CA LEU A 63 -22.37 -0.96 24.29
C LEU A 63 -21.50 -2.07 23.77
N TYR A 64 -20.70 -1.80 22.75
CA TYR A 64 -19.72 -2.75 22.25
C TYR A 64 -18.37 -2.10 22.01
N SER A 65 -17.33 -2.88 22.10
CA SER A 65 -15.98 -2.46 21.71
C SER A 65 -15.18 -3.65 21.24
N PHE A 66 -14.37 -3.42 20.21
CA PHE A 66 -13.38 -4.38 19.75
C PHE A 66 -12.14 -3.66 19.25
N GLY A 67 -11.01 -4.34 19.32
CA GLY A 67 -9.76 -3.77 18.86
C GLY A 67 -8.65 -4.79 18.88
N GLY A 68 -7.55 -4.45 18.24
CA GLY A 68 -6.41 -5.31 18.12
C GLY A 68 -5.10 -4.54 18.03
N PHE A 69 -4.06 -5.28 18.34
CA PHE A 69 -2.68 -4.87 18.18
C PHE A 69 -1.91 -6.00 17.51
N THR A 70 -1.18 -5.69 16.45
CA THR A 70 -0.27 -6.62 15.79
C THR A 70 1.09 -5.95 15.65
N ASN A 71 2.15 -6.66 16.03
CA ASN A 71 3.52 -6.26 15.74
C ASN A 71 4.19 -7.37 14.94
N ARG A 72 4.79 -7.01 13.81
CA ARG A 72 5.50 -7.91 12.91
C ARG A 72 6.90 -7.40 12.69
N VAL A 73 7.89 -8.18 13.07
CA VAL A 73 9.31 -7.89 12.81
C VAL A 73 9.78 -8.86 11.74
N GLY A 74 10.22 -8.31 10.61
CA GLY A 74 10.69 -9.05 9.44
C GLY A 74 12.13 -8.72 9.11
N LYS A 75 12.92 -9.76 8.73
CA LYS A 75 14.29 -9.59 8.26
C LYS A 75 14.44 -10.24 6.89
N SER A 76 14.78 -9.42 5.91
CA SER A 76 15.09 -9.82 4.54
C SER A 76 16.57 -9.61 4.24
N TYR A 77 17.06 -10.32 3.24
CA TYR A 77 18.44 -10.19 2.77
C TYR A 77 18.45 -9.47 1.41
N ALA A 78 19.31 -8.47 1.29
CA ALA A 78 19.55 -7.81 0.01
C ALA A 78 20.55 -8.61 -0.84
N LEU A 79 20.84 -8.10 -2.03
CA LEU A 79 21.83 -8.70 -2.91
C LEU A 79 23.20 -8.72 -2.21
N TYR A 80 23.89 -9.86 -2.29
CA TYR A 80 25.24 -10.04 -1.73
C TYR A 80 26.24 -9.11 -2.44
N ARG A 81 27.09 -8.45 -1.66
CA ARG A 81 28.17 -7.59 -2.12
C ARG A 81 29.47 -8.38 -2.15
N ALA A 82 29.81 -8.91 -3.33
CA ALA A 82 31.01 -9.70 -3.50
C ALA A 82 32.28 -8.83 -3.36
N PRO A 83 33.40 -9.38 -2.86
CA PRO A 83 34.63 -8.63 -2.58
C PRO A 83 35.26 -8.00 -3.82
N TYR A 84 34.96 -8.52 -5.00
CA TYR A 84 35.47 -8.00 -6.28
C TYR A 84 34.61 -6.87 -6.87
N TRP A 85 33.52 -6.47 -6.21
CA TRP A 85 32.73 -5.35 -6.70
C TRP A 85 33.51 -4.03 -6.56
N PRO A 86 33.55 -3.19 -7.60
CA PRO A 86 34.31 -1.96 -7.58
C PRO A 86 33.94 -1.07 -6.40
N GLY A 87 34.95 -0.55 -5.71
CA GLY A 87 34.83 0.37 -4.60
C GLY A 87 34.36 -0.23 -3.27
N LEU A 88 34.16 -1.56 -3.20
CA LEU A 88 33.72 -2.20 -1.96
C LEU A 88 34.81 -2.97 -1.22
N HIS A 89 35.85 -3.43 -1.90
CA HIS A 89 36.90 -4.30 -1.33
C HIS A 89 37.81 -3.61 -0.33
N ASP A 90 37.93 -2.30 -0.39
CA ASP A 90 38.82 -1.54 0.51
C ASP A 90 38.19 -1.26 1.88
N ASN A 91 36.93 -1.67 2.08
CA ASN A 91 36.12 -1.35 3.27
C ASN A 91 35.90 -2.53 4.20
N TYR A 92 36.68 -3.60 4.07
CA TYR A 92 36.56 -4.80 4.87
C TYR A 92 36.68 -4.54 6.38
N TYR A 93 37.43 -3.54 6.80
CA TYR A 93 37.66 -3.19 8.21
C TYR A 93 36.41 -2.73 8.96
N LEU A 94 35.35 -2.38 8.27
CA LEU A 94 34.07 -1.98 8.88
C LEU A 94 33.10 -3.15 9.06
N LEU A 95 33.09 -4.08 8.12
CA LEU A 95 32.09 -5.15 8.05
C LEU A 95 32.68 -6.54 8.25
N HIS A 96 33.97 -6.61 8.59
CA HIS A 96 34.67 -7.87 8.66
C HIS A 96 35.84 -7.82 9.66
N ASP A 97 36.13 -8.94 10.31
CA ASP A 97 37.29 -9.03 11.17
C ASP A 97 38.57 -8.99 10.33
N SER A 98 39.52 -8.09 10.69
CA SER A 98 40.76 -7.92 9.97
C SER A 98 41.69 -9.15 10.02
N THR A 99 41.36 -10.14 10.88
CA THR A 99 42.11 -11.41 10.96
C THR A 99 41.66 -12.46 9.98
N GLU A 100 40.53 -12.23 9.28
CA GLU A 100 39.97 -13.16 8.31
C GLU A 100 40.13 -12.64 6.88
N THR A 101 39.98 -13.52 5.91
CA THR A 101 39.96 -13.13 4.49
C THR A 101 38.66 -12.43 4.18
N TYR A 102 38.72 -11.23 3.59
CA TYR A 102 37.54 -10.50 3.15
C TYR A 102 36.79 -11.26 2.07
N VAL A 103 35.55 -11.60 2.34
CA VAL A 103 34.69 -12.38 1.44
C VAL A 103 33.49 -11.59 0.91
N GLY A 104 33.40 -10.30 1.24
CA GLY A 104 32.25 -9.46 0.93
C GLY A 104 31.23 -9.44 2.08
N PHE A 105 30.05 -8.88 1.82
CA PHE A 105 28.99 -8.75 2.83
C PHE A 105 27.61 -8.82 2.23
N GLN A 106 26.63 -9.12 3.05
CA GLN A 106 25.23 -9.13 2.64
C GLN A 106 24.42 -8.20 3.53
N PRO A 107 23.94 -7.06 3.01
CA PRO A 107 23.06 -6.19 3.76
C PRO A 107 21.77 -6.90 4.12
N THR A 108 21.20 -6.57 5.28
CA THR A 108 19.86 -6.95 5.66
C THR A 108 18.93 -5.74 5.61
N PHE A 109 17.70 -6.00 5.23
CA PHE A 109 16.62 -5.04 5.27
C PHE A 109 15.59 -5.54 6.25
N GLU A 110 15.38 -4.79 7.30
CA GLU A 110 14.48 -5.17 8.38
C GLU A 110 13.30 -4.20 8.42
N THR A 111 12.14 -4.76 8.73
CA THR A 111 10.89 -4.00 8.86
C THR A 111 10.25 -4.32 10.18
N GLU A 112 9.85 -3.29 10.91
CA GLU A 112 8.94 -3.41 12.02
C GLU A 112 7.60 -2.79 11.64
N ILE A 113 6.56 -3.61 11.59
CA ILE A 113 5.21 -3.19 11.21
C ILE A 113 4.31 -3.33 12.42
N THR A 114 3.74 -2.21 12.85
CA THR A 114 2.78 -2.18 13.95
C THR A 114 1.41 -1.74 13.45
N ASP A 115 0.41 -2.57 13.68
CA ASP A 115 -0.99 -2.27 13.46
C ASP A 115 -1.71 -2.17 14.80
N ASN A 116 -2.49 -1.12 14.99
CA ASN A 116 -3.40 -1.01 16.11
C ASN A 116 -4.75 -0.48 15.66
N SER A 117 -5.81 -0.95 16.30
CA SER A 117 -7.17 -0.49 16.01
C SER A 117 -8.05 -0.63 17.25
N LEU A 118 -8.99 0.30 17.38
CA LEU A 118 -10.03 0.29 18.38
C LEU A 118 -11.32 0.84 17.80
N THR A 119 -12.40 0.11 18.01
CA THR A 119 -13.76 0.55 17.73
C THR A 119 -14.57 0.47 19.01
N ALA A 120 -15.38 1.49 19.28
CA ALA A 120 -16.37 1.48 20.35
C ALA A 120 -17.67 2.10 19.83
N GLY A 121 -18.78 1.54 20.21
CA GLY A 121 -20.09 1.99 19.75
C GLY A 121 -21.23 1.63 20.70
N LEU A 122 -22.35 2.27 20.43
CA LEU A 122 -23.63 2.02 21.03
C LEU A 122 -24.62 1.65 19.93
N ARG A 123 -25.24 0.50 20.03
CA ARG A 123 -26.30 0.05 19.12
C ARG A 123 -27.55 -0.36 19.85
N GLY A 124 -28.67 -0.32 19.17
CA GLY A 124 -29.93 -0.73 19.78
C GLY A 124 -31.12 -0.35 18.96
N THR A 125 -32.28 -0.36 19.65
CA THR A 125 -33.58 0.03 19.08
C THR A 125 -34.19 1.15 19.91
N MET A 126 -34.58 2.22 19.21
CA MET A 126 -35.26 3.36 19.84
C MET A 126 -36.41 3.88 18.95
N MET A 127 -37.60 3.98 19.46
CA MET A 127 -38.80 4.42 18.72
C MET A 127 -39.05 3.64 17.42
N GLY A 128 -38.72 2.33 17.41
CA GLY A 128 -38.86 1.46 16.25
C GLY A 128 -37.72 1.53 15.25
N TRP A 129 -36.74 2.42 15.42
CA TRP A 129 -35.53 2.48 14.62
C TRP A 129 -34.42 1.65 15.26
N GLN A 130 -33.77 0.82 14.47
CA GLN A 130 -32.48 0.25 14.82
C GLN A 130 -31.43 1.31 14.56
N PHE A 131 -30.51 1.52 15.48
CA PHE A 131 -29.43 2.49 15.34
C PHE A 131 -28.09 1.90 15.75
N ASP A 132 -27.01 2.43 15.17
CA ASP A 132 -25.63 2.21 15.58
C ASP A 132 -24.87 3.54 15.51
N VAL A 133 -24.20 3.92 16.59
CA VAL A 133 -23.32 5.07 16.64
C VAL A 133 -21.96 4.60 17.14
N SER A 134 -20.92 4.79 16.33
CA SER A 134 -19.61 4.27 16.64
C SER A 134 -18.49 5.23 16.32
N GLY A 135 -17.36 5.03 17.01
CA GLY A 135 -16.08 5.65 16.70
C GLY A 135 -15.02 4.58 16.55
N SER A 136 -14.24 4.67 15.49
CA SER A 136 -13.11 3.78 15.19
C SER A 136 -11.85 4.58 15.00
N SER A 137 -10.72 4.08 15.52
CA SER A 137 -9.40 4.62 15.22
C SER A 137 -8.48 3.45 14.88
N GLY A 138 -7.68 3.62 13.82
CA GLY A 138 -6.70 2.64 13.39
C GLY A 138 -5.42 3.32 12.95
N ARG A 139 -4.27 2.68 13.19
CA ARG A 139 -2.95 3.17 12.80
C ARG A 139 -2.06 2.01 12.41
N ASN A 140 -1.42 2.16 11.26
CA ASN A 140 -0.35 1.30 10.79
C ASN A 140 0.94 2.10 10.75
N THR A 141 2.03 1.57 11.30
CA THR A 141 3.38 2.12 11.20
C THR A 141 4.31 1.09 10.60
N VAL A 142 5.24 1.56 9.78
CA VAL A 142 6.29 0.74 9.17
C VAL A 142 7.60 1.46 9.39
N ASP A 143 8.45 0.91 10.24
CA ASP A 143 9.79 1.37 10.51
C ASP A 143 10.79 0.46 9.81
N TYR A 144 11.83 1.06 9.22
CA TYR A 144 12.85 0.35 8.46
C TYR A 144 14.20 0.40 9.18
N ALA A 145 14.97 -0.69 9.04
CA ALA A 145 16.37 -0.72 9.39
C ALA A 145 17.17 -1.42 8.28
N VAL A 146 18.36 -0.89 8.01
CA VAL A 146 19.34 -1.52 7.10
C VAL A 146 20.57 -1.81 7.94
N ASN A 147 20.93 -3.08 8.04
CA ASN A 147 22.06 -3.52 8.84
C ASN A 147 23.08 -4.24 7.96
N ASN A 148 24.31 -4.33 8.46
CA ASN A 148 25.44 -4.92 7.74
C ASN A 148 25.62 -4.30 6.33
N SER A 149 25.59 -2.98 6.27
CA SER A 149 25.63 -2.21 5.02
C SER A 149 26.58 -1.00 5.14
N LEU A 150 26.75 -0.28 4.03
CA LEU A 150 27.59 0.91 3.92
C LEU A 150 26.86 1.98 3.11
N ASN A 151 27.11 3.25 3.46
CA ASN A 151 26.90 4.38 2.60
C ASN A 151 28.27 4.89 2.16
N MET A 152 28.56 4.79 0.86
CA MET A 152 29.91 5.10 0.34
C MET A 152 30.28 6.58 0.50
N ASP A 153 29.31 7.49 0.33
CA ASP A 153 29.56 8.93 0.49
C ASP A 153 29.78 9.33 1.95
N VAL A 154 29.13 8.62 2.88
CA VAL A 154 29.39 8.78 4.31
C VAL A 154 30.76 8.21 4.70
N LEU A 155 31.11 7.07 4.11
CA LEU A 155 32.41 6.45 4.30
C LEU A 155 33.56 7.36 3.82
N ASP A 156 33.41 8.01 2.68
CA ASP A 156 34.38 8.99 2.17
C ASP A 156 34.55 10.19 3.11
N THR A 157 33.51 10.51 3.89
CA THR A 157 33.52 11.63 4.83
C THR A 157 34.03 11.25 6.21
N LEU A 158 33.62 10.10 6.75
CA LEU A 158 33.87 9.67 8.13
C LEU A 158 34.98 8.59 8.25
N GLY A 159 35.33 7.94 7.16
CA GLY A 159 36.31 6.84 7.18
C GLY A 159 35.88 5.70 8.12
N ALA A 160 36.75 5.34 9.05
CA ALA A 160 36.49 4.24 9.99
C ALA A 160 35.36 4.50 10.99
N ASP A 161 34.91 5.74 11.14
CA ASP A 161 33.77 6.11 11.99
C ASP A 161 32.42 6.01 11.28
N SER A 162 32.40 5.54 10.01
CA SER A 162 31.16 5.33 9.26
C SER A 162 30.28 4.26 9.91
N PRO A 163 28.97 4.50 10.06
CA PRO A 163 28.06 3.48 10.57
C PRO A 163 27.92 2.31 9.57
N THR A 164 27.52 1.15 10.10
CA THR A 164 27.16 -0.07 9.35
C THR A 164 25.72 -0.49 9.57
N GLU A 165 25.02 0.23 10.43
CA GLU A 165 23.60 0.10 10.76
C GLU A 165 22.94 1.45 10.53
N PHE A 166 21.79 1.46 9.90
CA PHE A 166 21.13 2.68 9.43
C PHE A 166 19.64 2.63 9.70
N ASN A 167 19.06 3.80 10.01
CA ASN A 167 17.63 4.03 10.04
C ASN A 167 17.20 4.79 8.79
N PRO A 168 16.62 4.12 7.78
CA PRO A 168 16.14 4.75 6.56
C PRO A 168 14.87 5.56 6.71
N GLY A 169 14.27 5.61 7.90
CA GLY A 169 12.96 6.21 8.12
C GLY A 169 11.83 5.20 8.02
N GLY A 170 10.64 5.66 7.73
CA GLY A 170 9.46 4.81 7.71
C GLY A 170 8.22 5.51 7.20
N TYR A 171 7.10 4.81 7.32
CA TYR A 171 5.79 5.33 6.92
C TYR A 171 4.75 5.08 8.01
N GLU A 172 3.77 5.95 8.05
CA GLU A 172 2.64 5.83 8.94
C GLU A 172 1.35 6.18 8.20
N PHE A 173 0.32 5.39 8.45
CA PHE A 173 -1.03 5.70 8.01
C PHE A 173 -2.00 5.50 9.18
N GLY A 174 -2.78 6.52 9.44
CA GLY A 174 -3.84 6.50 10.46
C GLY A 174 -5.18 6.92 9.90
N HIS A 175 -6.24 6.42 10.52
CA HIS A 175 -7.59 6.91 10.29
C HIS A 175 -8.40 6.96 11.57
N THR A 176 -9.32 7.93 11.63
CA THR A 176 -10.35 8.01 12.65
C THR A 176 -11.70 8.19 11.95
N VAL A 177 -12.68 7.38 12.32
CA VAL A 177 -13.99 7.36 11.67
C VAL A 177 -15.08 7.42 12.74
N PHE A 178 -16.07 8.26 12.52
CA PHE A 178 -17.29 8.31 13.30
C PHE A 178 -18.47 7.98 12.39
N ASN A 179 -19.29 7.02 12.79
CA ASN A 179 -20.48 6.60 12.06
C ASN A 179 -21.74 6.79 12.92
N ALA A 180 -22.82 7.13 12.24
CA ALA A 180 -24.16 7.13 12.82
C ALA A 180 -25.14 6.60 11.79
N ASP A 181 -25.74 5.46 12.08
CA ASP A 181 -26.58 4.68 11.20
C ASP A 181 -27.95 4.45 11.83
N ALA A 182 -29.01 4.47 11.03
CA ALA A 182 -30.34 4.18 11.47
C ALA A 182 -31.15 3.45 10.37
N ALA A 183 -31.92 2.44 10.77
CA ALA A 183 -32.79 1.69 9.86
C ALA A 183 -34.15 1.42 10.48
N ASN A 184 -35.20 1.43 9.65
CA ASN A 184 -36.56 1.05 10.07
C ASN A 184 -37.35 0.47 8.89
N THR A 185 -38.36 -0.34 9.19
CA THR A 185 -39.26 -0.91 8.19
C THR A 185 -40.70 -0.49 8.49
N PHE A 186 -41.33 0.17 7.54
CA PHE A 186 -42.71 0.68 7.58
C PHE A 186 -43.58 -0.12 6.61
N GLY A 187 -44.10 -1.25 7.10
CA GLY A 187 -44.89 -2.16 6.25
C GLY A 187 -44.01 -2.75 5.11
N LYS A 188 -44.24 -2.28 3.88
CA LYS A 188 -43.51 -2.72 2.68
C LYS A 188 -42.27 -1.87 2.36
N LEU A 189 -42.01 -0.82 3.13
CA LEU A 189 -40.88 0.09 2.91
C LEU A 189 -39.83 -0.09 3.99
N SER A 190 -38.62 -0.48 3.62
CA SER A 190 -37.43 -0.45 4.47
C SER A 190 -36.57 0.75 4.12
N LEU A 191 -36.16 1.49 5.13
CA LEU A 191 -35.31 2.68 5.00
C LEU A 191 -34.02 2.50 5.81
N GLY A 192 -32.89 2.87 5.23
CA GLY A 192 -31.60 3.00 5.89
C GLY A 192 -31.04 4.41 5.66
N LEU A 193 -30.50 5.02 6.70
CA LEU A 193 -29.88 6.34 6.67
C LEU A 193 -28.59 6.30 7.46
N GLY A 194 -27.58 7.05 7.02
CA GLY A 194 -26.36 7.15 7.78
C GLY A 194 -25.54 8.38 7.46
N ALA A 195 -24.64 8.69 8.39
CA ALA A 195 -23.65 9.75 8.29
C ALA A 195 -22.29 9.21 8.75
N GLU A 196 -21.24 9.63 8.06
CA GLU A 196 -19.85 9.29 8.36
C GLU A 196 -19.01 10.56 8.40
N TYR A 197 -18.13 10.64 9.38
CA TYR A 197 -17.01 11.59 9.36
C TYR A 197 -15.72 10.80 9.46
N ARG A 198 -14.78 11.04 8.54
CA ARG A 198 -13.50 10.36 8.47
C ARG A 198 -12.36 11.36 8.42
N LEU A 199 -11.30 11.04 9.14
CA LEU A 199 -10.01 11.73 9.10
C LEU A 199 -8.94 10.69 8.77
N ASP A 200 -8.27 10.86 7.63
CA ASP A 200 -7.10 10.07 7.24
C ASP A 200 -5.83 10.91 7.42
N ASN A 201 -4.75 10.26 7.85
CA ASN A 201 -3.43 10.88 7.98
C ASN A 201 -2.38 9.94 7.37
N PHE A 202 -1.44 10.51 6.62
CA PHE A 202 -0.30 9.83 6.03
C PHE A 202 0.98 10.56 6.37
N VAL A 203 1.97 9.84 6.90
CA VAL A 203 3.29 10.37 7.25
C VAL A 203 4.37 9.57 6.55
N ALA A 204 5.31 10.27 5.91
CA ALA A 204 6.59 9.73 5.49
C ALA A 204 7.67 10.34 6.39
N ILE A 205 8.39 9.49 7.10
CA ILE A 205 9.38 9.87 8.11
C ILE A 205 10.76 9.82 7.49
N ALA A 206 11.49 10.94 7.50
CA ALA A 206 12.86 10.96 6.99
C ALA A 206 13.77 10.02 7.77
N GLY A 207 14.70 9.39 7.05
CA GLY A 207 15.78 8.62 7.65
C GLY A 207 16.81 9.50 8.33
N GLU A 208 17.72 8.88 9.09
CA GLU A 208 18.90 9.55 9.61
C GLU A 208 19.84 9.99 8.49
N TRP A 209 20.66 11.02 8.75
CA TRP A 209 21.53 11.60 7.73
C TRP A 209 22.41 10.56 7.01
N ALA A 210 23.01 9.63 7.73
CA ALA A 210 23.88 8.61 7.17
C ALA A 210 23.15 7.64 6.20
N SER A 211 21.83 7.48 6.37
CA SER A 211 21.06 6.57 5.53
C SER A 211 20.75 7.12 4.12
N TRP A 212 20.67 8.46 3.99
CA TRP A 212 20.25 9.10 2.73
C TRP A 212 21.30 10.04 2.10
N TYR A 213 22.36 10.40 2.81
CA TYR A 213 23.39 11.32 2.30
C TYR A 213 24.05 10.76 1.02
N GLY A 214 24.23 11.64 0.01
CA GLY A 214 24.80 11.26 -1.29
C GLY A 214 23.94 10.24 -2.01
N GLY A 215 24.51 9.11 -2.40
CA GLY A 215 23.82 7.99 -3.02
C GLY A 215 22.99 7.13 -2.04
N GLY A 216 23.05 7.43 -0.74
CA GLY A 216 22.36 6.69 0.30
C GLY A 216 23.01 5.36 0.68
N VAL A 217 22.48 4.72 1.70
CA VAL A 217 22.94 3.41 2.16
C VAL A 217 22.63 2.34 1.10
N GLN A 218 23.56 1.44 0.90
CA GLN A 218 23.40 0.32 -0.03
C GLN A 218 22.30 -0.64 0.44
N SER A 219 21.53 -1.13 -0.48
CA SER A 219 20.32 -1.93 -0.33
C SER A 219 19.04 -1.10 -0.35
N PHE A 220 18.86 -0.17 0.56
CA PHE A 220 17.67 0.67 0.65
C PHE A 220 18.05 2.08 1.15
N PRO A 221 18.26 3.04 0.26
CA PRO A 221 18.53 4.42 0.63
C PRO A 221 17.42 5.00 1.50
N GLY A 222 17.84 5.78 2.52
CA GLY A 222 16.90 6.41 3.43
C GLY A 222 16.00 7.45 2.76
N ILE A 223 14.83 7.65 3.33
CA ILE A 223 13.90 8.70 2.93
C ILE A 223 14.56 10.05 3.20
N GLN A 224 14.72 10.85 2.16
CA GLN A 224 15.35 12.17 2.30
C GLN A 224 14.40 13.15 2.99
N PRO A 225 14.90 14.14 3.74
CA PRO A 225 14.07 15.13 4.43
C PRO A 225 13.09 15.87 3.51
N GLN A 226 13.44 16.10 2.24
CA GLN A 226 12.56 16.71 1.26
C GLN A 226 11.38 15.84 0.80
N ASN A 227 11.46 14.53 1.05
CA ASN A 227 10.40 13.57 0.77
C ASN A 227 9.58 13.23 2.03
N ALA A 228 9.95 13.80 3.19
CA ALA A 228 9.16 13.68 4.39
C ALA A 228 7.87 14.49 4.25
N VAL A 229 6.77 13.89 4.71
CA VAL A 229 5.45 14.49 4.59
C VAL A 229 4.59 14.10 5.80
N ASP A 230 3.69 14.98 6.20
CA ASP A 230 2.64 14.73 7.20
C ASP A 230 1.36 15.39 6.70
N GLU A 231 0.51 14.61 6.03
CA GLU A 231 -0.67 15.13 5.35
C GLU A 231 -1.94 14.43 5.84
N SER A 232 -2.99 15.23 5.97
CA SER A 232 -4.28 14.78 6.45
C SER A 232 -5.40 15.14 5.50
N ARG A 233 -6.41 14.30 5.44
CA ARG A 233 -7.64 14.53 4.68
C ARG A 233 -8.84 14.21 5.53
N SER A 234 -9.83 15.10 5.54
CA SER A 234 -11.14 14.83 6.12
C SER A 234 -12.17 14.54 5.03
N ASN A 235 -13.14 13.72 5.39
CA ASN A 235 -14.32 13.41 4.58
C ASN A 235 -15.56 13.46 5.46
N ILE A 236 -16.66 13.98 4.91
CA ILE A 236 -17.99 13.84 5.48
C ILE A 236 -18.90 13.20 4.44
N GLY A 237 -19.57 12.14 4.83
CA GLY A 237 -20.48 11.36 3.99
C GLY A 237 -21.89 11.29 4.57
N PHE A 238 -22.89 11.34 3.70
CA PHE A 238 -24.28 11.06 4.02
C PHE A 238 -24.82 10.05 3.03
N TYR A 239 -25.59 9.09 3.50
CA TYR A 239 -26.22 8.13 2.62
C TYR A 239 -27.64 7.81 3.05
N GLY A 240 -28.43 7.37 2.09
CA GLY A 240 -29.73 6.82 2.31
C GLY A 240 -30.05 5.75 1.31
N ASP A 241 -30.76 4.73 1.77
CA ASP A 241 -31.29 3.69 0.90
C ASP A 241 -32.77 3.42 1.25
N ALA A 242 -33.51 2.96 0.26
CA ALA A 242 -34.88 2.56 0.39
C ALA A 242 -35.13 1.30 -0.41
N GLU A 243 -35.74 0.30 0.21
CA GLU A 243 -36.26 -0.90 -0.46
C GLU A 243 -37.75 -0.96 -0.29
N PHE A 244 -38.49 -1.27 -1.36
CA PHE A 244 -39.93 -1.33 -1.37
C PHE A 244 -40.44 -2.62 -2.02
N ASP A 245 -41.20 -3.40 -1.24
CA ASP A 245 -41.95 -4.57 -1.74
C ASP A 245 -43.20 -4.10 -2.49
N LEU A 246 -43.02 -3.81 -3.81
CA LEU A 246 -44.12 -3.38 -4.68
C LEU A 246 -45.25 -4.40 -4.70
N THR A 247 -44.88 -5.69 -4.80
CA THR A 247 -45.75 -6.84 -4.61
C THR A 247 -45.01 -7.88 -3.75
N ASP A 248 -45.68 -8.99 -3.40
CA ASP A 248 -45.02 -10.08 -2.68
C ASP A 248 -43.86 -10.72 -3.47
N ASP A 249 -43.89 -10.56 -4.79
CA ASP A 249 -42.86 -11.09 -5.69
C ASP A 249 -41.84 -10.05 -6.19
N LEU A 250 -42.17 -8.76 -6.14
CA LEU A 250 -41.35 -7.69 -6.73
C LEU A 250 -40.86 -6.74 -5.66
N LEU A 251 -39.53 -6.78 -5.44
CA LEU A 251 -38.77 -5.83 -4.64
C LEU A 251 -38.02 -4.85 -5.56
N VAL A 252 -38.06 -3.57 -5.25
CA VAL A 252 -37.25 -2.53 -5.88
C VAL A 252 -36.48 -1.77 -4.81
N GLY A 253 -35.27 -1.35 -5.13
CA GLY A 253 -34.41 -0.62 -4.22
C GLY A 253 -33.69 0.54 -4.92
N ALA A 254 -33.47 1.61 -4.17
CA ALA A 254 -32.65 2.75 -4.58
C ALA A 254 -31.79 3.24 -3.40
N ALA A 255 -30.55 3.61 -3.69
CA ALA A 255 -29.63 4.18 -2.71
C ALA A 255 -28.88 5.36 -3.33
N ALA A 256 -28.49 6.32 -2.48
CA ALA A 256 -27.61 7.40 -2.85
C ALA A 256 -26.65 7.72 -1.69
N ARG A 257 -25.42 8.12 -2.04
CA ARG A 257 -24.39 8.57 -1.10
C ARG A 257 -23.74 9.84 -1.63
N LEU A 258 -23.62 10.84 -0.77
CA LEU A 258 -22.92 12.07 -1.00
C LEU A 258 -21.69 12.08 -0.09
N GLU A 259 -20.52 12.36 -0.64
CA GLU A 259 -19.29 12.52 0.11
C GLU A 259 -18.61 13.83 -0.25
N SER A 260 -18.06 14.51 0.74
CA SER A 260 -17.31 15.74 0.57
C SER A 260 -15.95 15.62 1.24
N TYR A 261 -14.91 15.70 0.42
CA TYR A 261 -13.51 15.58 0.81
C TYR A 261 -12.86 16.95 0.90
N SER A 262 -11.94 17.13 1.83
CA SER A 262 -11.25 18.42 2.05
C SER A 262 -10.27 18.79 0.92
N ASP A 263 -9.84 17.83 0.11
CA ASP A 263 -8.76 18.00 -0.87
C ASP A 263 -9.20 17.96 -2.35
N PHE A 264 -10.18 17.15 -2.72
CA PHE A 264 -10.58 17.03 -4.13
C PHE A 264 -12.06 17.31 -4.43
N GLY A 265 -12.87 17.58 -3.39
CA GLY A 265 -14.24 18.04 -3.57
C GLY A 265 -15.32 17.01 -3.24
N THR A 266 -16.44 17.06 -3.96
CA THR A 266 -17.66 16.31 -3.62
C THR A 266 -17.96 15.27 -4.69
N SER A 267 -18.26 14.05 -4.25
CA SER A 267 -18.69 12.95 -5.11
C SER A 267 -20.07 12.42 -4.72
N VAL A 268 -20.86 12.04 -5.72
CA VAL A 268 -22.20 11.45 -5.54
C VAL A 268 -22.25 10.10 -6.24
N THR A 269 -22.63 9.08 -5.49
CA THR A 269 -22.90 7.75 -6.04
C THR A 269 -24.34 7.35 -5.80
N TRP A 270 -24.86 6.50 -6.68
CA TRP A 270 -26.22 6.00 -6.57
C TRP A 270 -26.30 4.55 -7.06
N LYS A 271 -27.35 3.87 -6.63
CA LYS A 271 -27.73 2.51 -7.05
C LYS A 271 -29.22 2.41 -7.25
N ALA A 272 -29.63 1.68 -8.28
CA ALA A 272 -30.99 1.18 -8.45
C ALA A 272 -30.94 -0.33 -8.64
N SER A 273 -31.87 -1.05 -8.01
CA SER A 273 -31.92 -2.52 -8.04
C SER A 273 -33.34 -3.03 -8.06
N GLY A 274 -33.51 -4.25 -8.58
CA GLY A 274 -34.77 -4.94 -8.56
C GLY A 274 -34.61 -6.45 -8.49
N ARG A 275 -35.55 -7.12 -7.85
CA ARG A 275 -35.66 -8.57 -7.78
C ARG A 275 -37.10 -8.98 -8.01
N TYR A 276 -37.31 -9.89 -8.94
CA TYR A 276 -38.61 -10.47 -9.23
C TYR A 276 -38.59 -11.99 -9.06
N LYS A 277 -39.51 -12.51 -8.27
CA LYS A 277 -39.71 -13.93 -8.03
C LYS A 277 -40.83 -14.46 -8.91
N MET A 278 -40.69 -15.66 -9.42
CA MET A 278 -41.63 -16.35 -10.32
C MET A 278 -41.67 -17.85 -9.98
N LEU A 279 -42.69 -18.54 -10.50
CA LEU A 279 -42.83 -20.00 -10.39
C LEU A 279 -42.85 -20.46 -8.91
N ASP A 280 -43.67 -19.84 -8.08
CA ASP A 280 -43.79 -20.13 -6.64
C ASP A 280 -42.40 -20.08 -5.95
N ASP A 281 -41.67 -19.00 -6.11
CA ASP A 281 -40.31 -18.76 -5.62
C ASP A 281 -39.21 -19.70 -6.16
N ASN A 282 -39.51 -20.53 -7.15
CA ASN A 282 -38.52 -21.42 -7.77
C ASN A 282 -37.60 -20.71 -8.77
N LEU A 283 -38.01 -19.56 -9.28
CA LEU A 283 -37.18 -18.71 -10.15
C LEU A 283 -37.11 -17.28 -9.60
N SER A 284 -35.92 -16.76 -9.43
CA SER A 284 -35.68 -15.37 -9.07
C SER A 284 -34.78 -14.70 -10.09
N VAL A 285 -35.23 -13.56 -10.60
CA VAL A 285 -34.48 -12.66 -11.49
C VAL A 285 -34.10 -11.42 -10.70
N ARG A 286 -32.85 -10.99 -10.81
CA ARG A 286 -32.35 -9.78 -10.15
C ARG A 286 -31.51 -8.96 -11.08
N GLY A 287 -31.48 -7.65 -10.89
CA GLY A 287 -30.60 -6.76 -11.60
C GLY A 287 -30.30 -5.50 -10.82
N SER A 288 -29.16 -4.90 -11.09
CA SER A 288 -28.84 -3.59 -10.54
C SER A 288 -27.97 -2.79 -11.50
N VAL A 289 -28.07 -1.47 -11.38
CA VAL A 289 -27.15 -0.50 -11.95
C VAL A 289 -26.68 0.42 -10.85
N SER A 290 -25.39 0.78 -10.86
CA SER A 290 -24.82 1.67 -9.86
C SER A 290 -23.61 2.42 -10.38
N THR A 291 -23.35 3.57 -9.81
CA THR A 291 -22.08 4.27 -9.90
C THR A 291 -21.25 4.03 -8.64
N GLY A 292 -19.94 4.14 -8.77
CA GLY A 292 -19.00 4.14 -7.66
C GLY A 292 -17.85 5.10 -7.95
N PHE A 293 -17.08 5.44 -6.94
CA PHE A 293 -15.84 6.20 -7.11
C PHE A 293 -14.78 5.69 -6.13
N ARG A 294 -13.53 6.04 -6.41
CA ARG A 294 -12.41 5.84 -5.49
C ARG A 294 -11.58 7.12 -5.42
N ALA A 295 -11.51 7.71 -4.24
CA ALA A 295 -10.62 8.82 -3.99
C ALA A 295 -9.14 8.42 -4.19
N PRO A 296 -8.28 9.28 -4.73
CA PRO A 296 -6.84 9.07 -4.70
C PRO A 296 -6.40 8.82 -3.24
N SER A 297 -5.59 7.81 -2.98
CA SER A 297 -5.05 7.64 -1.63
C SER A 297 -4.03 8.73 -1.31
N LEU A 298 -3.86 9.07 -0.02
CA LEU A 298 -2.82 10.01 0.39
C LEU A 298 -1.42 9.54 -0.05
N HIS A 299 -1.17 8.23 -0.08
CA HIS A 299 0.05 7.65 -0.63
C HIS A 299 0.26 7.99 -2.12
N GLN A 300 -0.79 7.91 -2.94
CA GLN A 300 -0.71 8.25 -4.36
C GLN A 300 -0.47 9.75 -4.58
N MET A 301 -0.99 10.58 -3.68
CA MET A 301 -0.85 12.03 -3.78
C MET A 301 0.49 12.54 -3.27
N TYR A 302 1.03 11.97 -2.19
CA TYR A 302 2.13 12.59 -1.44
C TYR A 302 3.38 11.74 -1.29
N MET A 303 3.36 10.43 -1.63
CA MET A 303 4.55 9.60 -1.50
C MET A 303 5.57 9.91 -2.59
N SER A 304 6.78 10.26 -2.17
CA SER A 304 7.96 10.34 -3.03
C SER A 304 9.03 9.37 -2.56
N ASN A 305 9.80 8.82 -3.49
CA ASN A 305 10.94 7.97 -3.19
C ASN A 305 12.03 8.14 -4.26
N ILE A 306 13.24 8.36 -3.84
CA ILE A 306 14.41 8.42 -4.73
C ILE A 306 15.20 7.14 -4.54
N GLN A 307 15.50 6.45 -5.63
CA GLN A 307 16.34 5.26 -5.65
C GLN A 307 17.59 5.53 -6.46
N THR A 308 18.73 5.13 -5.93
CA THR A 308 20.00 5.15 -6.65
C THR A 308 20.18 3.83 -7.37
N LEU A 309 20.25 3.88 -8.70
CA LEU A 309 20.43 2.71 -9.56
C LEU A 309 21.82 2.74 -10.21
N LEU A 310 22.49 1.59 -10.21
CA LEU A 310 23.69 1.36 -10.97
C LEU A 310 23.30 0.82 -12.36
N SER A 311 23.50 1.63 -13.40
CA SER A 311 23.30 1.23 -14.79
C SER A 311 24.65 1.16 -15.49
N GLY A 312 25.18 -0.03 -15.66
CA GLY A 312 26.56 -0.24 -16.14
C GLY A 312 27.57 0.29 -15.13
N SER A 313 28.40 1.27 -15.53
CA SER A 313 29.35 1.96 -14.66
C SER A 313 28.85 3.33 -14.16
N THR A 314 27.61 3.68 -14.45
CA THR A 314 27.04 5.00 -14.12
C THR A 314 26.03 4.87 -13.01
N ILE A 315 26.23 5.62 -11.93
CA ILE A 315 25.23 5.78 -10.87
C ILE A 315 24.24 6.85 -11.35
N SER A 316 22.96 6.51 -11.35
CA SER A 316 21.88 7.44 -11.68
C SER A 316 20.81 7.39 -10.60
N ASN A 317 20.26 8.56 -10.27
CA ASN A 317 19.12 8.65 -9.40
C ASN A 317 17.83 8.52 -10.22
N GLN A 318 16.96 7.62 -9.79
CA GLN A 318 15.61 7.49 -10.30
C GLN A 318 14.65 7.85 -9.19
N GLY A 319 13.91 8.93 -9.37
CA GLY A 319 12.90 9.38 -8.41
C GLY A 319 11.50 8.95 -8.81
N THR A 320 10.73 8.47 -7.86
CA THR A 320 9.27 8.49 -7.92
C THR A 320 8.82 9.77 -7.24
N TYR A 321 8.31 10.70 -8.02
CA TYR A 321 7.81 11.98 -7.53
C TYR A 321 6.31 11.88 -7.27
N ASN A 322 5.86 12.45 -6.16
CA ASN A 322 4.42 12.53 -5.86
C ASN A 322 3.70 13.50 -6.81
N ASN A 323 2.40 13.32 -6.94
CA ASN A 323 1.58 14.12 -7.84
C ASN A 323 1.47 15.61 -7.44
N GLN A 324 1.75 15.96 -6.19
CA GLN A 324 1.70 17.33 -5.70
C GLN A 324 3.01 18.09 -5.86
N SER A 325 4.07 17.43 -6.39
CA SER A 325 5.38 18.07 -6.55
C SER A 325 5.40 19.05 -7.73
N ASP A 326 6.18 20.13 -7.58
CA ASP A 326 6.39 21.14 -8.64
C ASP A 326 7.00 20.53 -9.90
N VAL A 327 7.81 19.47 -9.77
CA VAL A 327 8.40 18.75 -10.89
C VAL A 327 7.32 18.09 -11.74
N VAL A 328 6.40 17.38 -11.12
CA VAL A 328 5.28 16.71 -11.79
C VAL A 328 4.34 17.72 -12.46
N ALA A 329 4.04 18.81 -11.77
CA ALA A 329 3.26 19.92 -12.33
C ALA A 329 3.95 20.57 -13.53
N SER A 330 5.27 20.77 -13.48
CA SER A 330 6.08 21.32 -14.58
C SER A 330 6.14 20.42 -15.81
N LEU A 331 5.98 19.11 -15.63
CA LEU A 331 5.83 18.14 -16.70
C LEU A 331 4.42 18.12 -17.32
N GLY A 332 3.50 18.96 -16.83
CA GLY A 332 2.13 19.07 -17.35
C GLY A 332 1.18 17.99 -16.87
N VAL A 333 1.53 17.27 -15.81
CA VAL A 333 0.64 16.27 -15.19
C VAL A 333 -0.36 16.99 -14.28
N GLU A 334 -1.65 16.75 -14.50
CA GLU A 334 -2.71 17.31 -13.66
C GLU A 334 -2.73 16.66 -12.27
N THR A 335 -3.29 17.37 -11.29
CA THR A 335 -3.56 16.80 -9.97
C THR A 335 -4.55 15.64 -10.07
N LEU A 336 -4.32 14.61 -9.25
CA LEU A 336 -5.16 13.42 -9.22
C LEU A 336 -6.60 13.79 -8.85
N LYS A 337 -7.53 13.14 -9.55
CA LYS A 337 -8.98 13.17 -9.30
C LYS A 337 -9.46 11.77 -8.92
N GLU A 338 -10.71 11.66 -8.52
CA GLU A 338 -11.31 10.36 -8.24
C GLU A 338 -11.41 9.48 -9.50
N GLU A 339 -11.20 8.18 -9.31
CA GLU A 339 -11.59 7.18 -10.29
C GLU A 339 -13.10 6.96 -10.21
N ASN A 340 -13.77 6.87 -11.34
CA ASN A 340 -15.20 6.67 -11.42
C ASN A 340 -15.54 5.30 -11.97
N SER A 341 -16.58 4.66 -11.47
CA SER A 341 -17.06 3.39 -12.01
C SER A 341 -18.55 3.40 -12.32
N PHE A 342 -18.90 2.65 -13.37
CA PHE A 342 -20.28 2.30 -13.68
C PHE A 342 -20.41 0.78 -13.71
N ASN A 343 -21.42 0.28 -12.99
CA ASN A 343 -21.58 -1.14 -12.76
C ASN A 343 -22.99 -1.58 -13.16
N MET A 344 -23.08 -2.69 -13.89
CA MET A 344 -24.35 -3.38 -14.17
C MET A 344 -24.25 -4.84 -13.74
N THR A 345 -25.33 -5.34 -13.14
CA THR A 345 -25.43 -6.75 -12.79
C THR A 345 -26.78 -7.33 -13.21
N PHE A 346 -26.77 -8.59 -13.60
CA PHE A 346 -27.96 -9.37 -13.86
C PHE A 346 -27.76 -10.77 -13.30
N GLY A 347 -28.75 -11.30 -12.57
CA GLY A 347 -28.67 -12.62 -11.96
C GLY A 347 -29.96 -13.40 -12.09
N LEU A 348 -29.81 -14.70 -12.24
CA LEU A 348 -30.89 -15.69 -12.21
C LEU A 348 -30.59 -16.71 -11.12
N ALA A 349 -31.59 -17.07 -10.34
CA ALA A 349 -31.51 -18.19 -9.40
C ALA A 349 -32.70 -19.11 -9.63
N PHE A 350 -32.47 -20.40 -9.88
CA PHE A 350 -33.48 -21.36 -10.26
C PHE A 350 -33.39 -22.65 -9.45
N LYS A 351 -34.53 -23.10 -8.94
CA LYS A 351 -34.73 -24.36 -8.19
C LYS A 351 -35.67 -25.27 -8.99
N PRO A 352 -35.20 -25.98 -10.02
CA PRO A 352 -36.06 -26.77 -10.89
C PRO A 352 -36.69 -27.99 -10.19
N MET A 353 -36.05 -28.51 -9.15
CA MET A 353 -36.54 -29.63 -8.37
C MET A 353 -35.91 -29.65 -6.98
N LYS A 354 -36.47 -30.43 -6.06
CA LYS A 354 -35.91 -30.63 -4.72
C LYS A 354 -34.47 -31.17 -4.81
N GLY A 355 -33.56 -30.50 -4.14
CA GLY A 355 -32.14 -30.86 -4.08
C GLY A 355 -31.27 -30.28 -5.22
N LEU A 356 -31.86 -29.56 -6.19
CA LEU A 356 -31.10 -28.87 -7.24
C LEU A 356 -31.33 -27.37 -7.14
N TYR A 357 -30.24 -26.61 -7.02
CA TYR A 357 -30.18 -25.16 -7.08
C TYR A 357 -29.15 -24.74 -8.12
N THR A 358 -29.54 -23.80 -8.99
CA THR A 358 -28.66 -23.24 -10.04
C THR A 358 -28.70 -21.73 -9.98
N SER A 359 -27.57 -21.07 -10.12
CA SER A 359 -27.49 -19.62 -10.28
C SER A 359 -26.62 -19.25 -11.48
N PHE A 360 -26.98 -18.16 -12.12
CA PHE A 360 -26.20 -17.52 -13.17
C PHE A 360 -26.14 -16.04 -12.85
N ASP A 361 -24.94 -15.48 -12.83
CA ASP A 361 -24.71 -14.06 -12.58
C ASP A 361 -23.82 -13.50 -13.71
N TYR A 362 -24.27 -12.39 -14.28
CA TYR A 362 -23.52 -11.57 -15.23
C TYR A 362 -23.22 -10.23 -14.58
N TYR A 363 -22.02 -9.73 -14.78
CA TYR A 363 -21.66 -8.38 -14.37
C TYR A 363 -20.82 -7.70 -15.46
N ASP A 364 -21.00 -6.38 -15.54
CA ASP A 364 -20.21 -5.47 -16.37
C ASP A 364 -19.75 -4.30 -15.51
N ILE A 365 -18.45 -4.04 -15.50
CA ILE A 365 -17.82 -3.00 -14.66
C ILE A 365 -16.90 -2.18 -15.55
N SER A 366 -17.22 -0.89 -15.72
CA SER A 366 -16.35 0.09 -16.36
C SER A 366 -15.73 0.99 -15.30
N VAL A 367 -14.42 1.25 -15.41
CA VAL A 367 -13.70 2.16 -14.52
C VAL A 367 -12.99 3.19 -15.38
N ASP A 368 -13.34 4.45 -15.20
CA ASP A 368 -12.76 5.60 -15.89
C ASP A 368 -11.80 6.36 -14.95
N ASP A 369 -10.91 7.15 -15.54
CA ASP A 369 -9.92 8.00 -14.84
C ASP A 369 -9.01 7.23 -13.87
N ARG A 370 -8.64 5.99 -14.24
CA ARG A 370 -7.87 5.10 -13.39
C ARG A 370 -6.47 5.64 -13.11
N ILE A 371 -6.11 5.74 -11.83
CA ILE A 371 -4.80 6.20 -11.38
C ILE A 371 -3.79 5.08 -11.55
N VAL A 372 -2.74 5.35 -12.33
CA VAL A 372 -1.65 4.40 -12.62
C VAL A 372 -0.30 5.11 -12.51
N TYR A 373 0.77 4.34 -12.30
CA TYR A 373 2.11 4.87 -12.45
C TYR A 373 2.40 5.18 -13.91
N SER A 374 3.07 6.31 -14.14
CA SER A 374 3.61 6.61 -15.48
C SER A 374 4.77 5.66 -15.82
N SER A 375 5.10 5.57 -17.10
CA SER A 375 6.40 5.06 -17.52
C SER A 375 7.51 5.99 -17.04
N SER A 376 8.75 5.48 -16.98
CA SER A 376 9.92 6.30 -16.66
C SER A 376 10.05 7.46 -17.65
N ILE A 377 10.19 8.68 -17.13
CA ILE A 377 10.44 9.89 -17.90
C ILE A 377 11.92 10.20 -17.75
N ALA A 378 12.66 10.18 -18.85
CA ALA A 378 14.08 10.50 -18.87
C ALA A 378 14.40 11.29 -20.15
N SER A 379 15.38 12.18 -20.08
CA SER A 379 15.95 12.82 -21.26
C SER A 379 17.45 12.93 -21.11
N SER A 380 18.18 12.45 -22.12
CA SER A 380 19.62 12.66 -22.30
C SER A 380 19.92 13.86 -23.20
N ASP A 381 18.92 14.46 -23.82
CA ASP A 381 19.07 15.61 -24.73
C ASP A 381 18.93 16.92 -23.95
N SER A 382 20.04 17.59 -23.71
CA SER A 382 20.12 18.85 -22.97
C SER A 382 19.41 20.03 -23.67
N SER A 383 18.93 19.85 -24.89
CA SER A 383 18.15 20.86 -25.59
C SER A 383 16.63 20.76 -25.34
N THR A 384 16.20 19.77 -24.60
CA THR A 384 14.79 19.56 -24.33
C THR A 384 14.33 20.19 -23.00
N GLN A 385 13.11 20.69 -22.96
CA GLN A 385 12.49 21.19 -21.74
C GLN A 385 12.42 20.12 -20.64
N VAL A 386 12.22 18.86 -21.00
CA VAL A 386 12.21 17.73 -20.06
C VAL A 386 13.57 17.60 -19.37
N TYR A 387 14.68 17.76 -20.08
CA TYR A 387 16.02 17.74 -19.50
C TYR A 387 16.20 18.87 -18.48
N GLU A 388 15.77 20.10 -18.83
CA GLU A 388 15.85 21.26 -17.93
C GLU A 388 15.05 21.03 -16.64
N ILE A 389 13.82 20.53 -16.75
CA ILE A 389 12.96 20.22 -15.60
C ILE A 389 13.62 19.18 -14.70
N LEU A 390 14.10 18.05 -15.28
CA LEU A 390 14.69 16.96 -14.50
C LEU A 390 16.04 17.31 -13.87
N THR A 391 16.77 18.28 -14.44
CA THR A 391 18.05 18.73 -13.91
C THR A 391 17.88 19.75 -12.78
N ALA A 392 16.75 20.46 -12.77
CA ALA A 392 16.41 21.43 -11.74
C ALA A 392 15.74 20.81 -10.49
N ALA A 393 15.27 19.57 -10.62
CA ALA A 393 14.63 18.77 -9.56
C ALA A 393 15.63 18.05 -8.67
#